data_4e41db6f95767d94563652dba11b2816
#
_entry.id   4e41db6f95767d94563652dba11b2816
#
_cell.length_a   1.000
_cell.length_b   1.000
_cell.length_c   1.000
_cell.angle_alpha   90.00
_cell.angle_beta   90.00
_cell.angle_gamma   90.00
#
_symmetry.space_group_name_H-M   'P 1'
#
loop_
_entity.id
_entity.type
_entity.pdbx_description
1 polymer ?
#
loop_
_entity_poly.entity_id
_entity_poly.type
_entity_poly.pdbx_seq_one_letter_code
_entity_poly.pdbx_strand_id
1 'polypeptide(L)'
;MPAVGWLMPACGVKPRHAPPNLKKQMKKMIPVKVINKGHQPLPAYATAQSAGMDLRANIDAPITLRPMERRLIPTGLFMALPEGYEAQVRPRSGLALKHGITVLNTPGTIDADYRGEVMVLLINFSDTDFVINDGERIAQMVIARHETADFVEVSVLDETERGAGGYGHTGVK
;
A
#
# COMPACT_ATOMS: atom_id res chain seq x y z
N MET A 1 -62.63 13.67 35.22
CA MET A 1 -62.02 14.12 33.94
C MET A 1 -61.18 12.96 33.44
N PRO A 2 -61.48 12.32 32.28
CA PRO A 2 -60.70 11.17 31.81
C PRO A 2 -59.48 11.61 31.00
N ALA A 3 -58.35 10.93 31.21
CA ALA A 3 -57.09 11.12 30.50
C ALA A 3 -57.19 10.60 29.07
N VAL A 4 -56.89 11.45 28.10
CA VAL A 4 -56.86 11.12 26.69
C VAL A 4 -55.52 10.47 26.36
N GLY A 5 -55.53 9.15 26.14
CA GLY A 5 -54.36 8.42 25.67
C GLY A 5 -54.13 8.67 24.15
N TRP A 6 -52.97 9.19 23.79
CA TRP A 6 -52.54 9.26 22.43
C TRP A 6 -51.93 7.92 22.00
N LEU A 7 -52.64 7.17 21.12
CA LEU A 7 -52.09 6.06 20.40
C LEU A 7 -51.22 6.61 19.24
N MET A 8 -49.92 6.36 19.30
CA MET A 8 -49.06 6.55 18.17
C MET A 8 -49.23 5.37 17.18
N PRO A 9 -49.35 5.63 15.85
CA PRO A 9 -49.39 4.55 14.89
C PRO A 9 -47.98 3.91 14.78
N ALA A 10 -47.90 2.60 14.88
CA ALA A 10 -46.70 1.82 14.66
C ALA A 10 -46.24 2.00 13.19
N CYS A 11 -45.11 2.68 12.98
CA CYS A 11 -44.47 2.82 11.70
C CYS A 11 -43.91 1.45 11.30
N GLY A 12 -44.66 0.73 10.46
CA GLY A 12 -44.24 -0.54 9.87
C GLY A 12 -43.13 -0.35 8.85
N VAL A 13 -41.87 -0.31 9.31
CA VAL A 13 -40.73 -0.39 8.43
C VAL A 13 -40.61 -1.82 7.92
N LYS A 14 -41.03 -2.06 6.67
CA LYS A 14 -40.77 -3.32 5.99
C LYS A 14 -39.25 -3.54 5.92
N PRO A 15 -38.74 -4.74 6.27
CA PRO A 15 -37.31 -5.01 6.11
C PRO A 15 -36.92 -4.87 4.64
N ARG A 16 -35.98 -3.97 4.38
CA ARG A 16 -35.36 -3.88 3.06
C ARG A 16 -34.73 -5.23 2.75
N HIS A 17 -34.97 -5.70 1.52
CA HIS A 17 -34.46 -6.97 1.02
C HIS A 17 -33.04 -7.26 1.53
N ALA A 18 -32.83 -8.47 2.07
CA ALA A 18 -31.52 -8.97 2.38
C ALA A 18 -30.64 -8.84 1.13
N PRO A 19 -29.41 -8.32 1.23
CA PRO A 19 -28.54 -8.22 0.09
C PRO A 19 -28.32 -9.62 -0.51
N PRO A 20 -28.25 -9.75 -1.84
CA PRO A 20 -28.02 -11.04 -2.47
C PRO A 20 -26.75 -11.65 -1.90
N ASN A 21 -26.84 -12.93 -1.56
CA ASN A 21 -25.81 -13.80 -1.02
C ASN A 21 -24.43 -13.46 -1.66
N LEU A 22 -23.59 -12.67 -0.97
CA LEU A 22 -22.19 -12.49 -1.37
C LEU A 22 -21.54 -13.85 -1.20
N LYS A 23 -21.57 -14.67 -2.26
CA LYS A 23 -20.66 -15.81 -2.36
C LYS A 23 -19.30 -15.29 -2.02
N LYS A 24 -18.73 -15.77 -0.90
CA LYS A 24 -17.39 -15.46 -0.42
C LYS A 24 -16.46 -15.65 -1.60
N GLN A 25 -16.14 -14.56 -2.33
CA GLN A 25 -15.20 -14.63 -3.45
C GLN A 25 -13.88 -15.09 -2.83
N MET A 26 -13.52 -16.31 -3.08
CA MET A 26 -12.21 -16.84 -2.70
C MET A 26 -11.18 -15.90 -3.34
N LYS A 27 -10.41 -15.23 -2.50
CA LYS A 27 -9.35 -14.31 -2.94
C LYS A 27 -8.44 -15.11 -3.88
N LYS A 28 -8.39 -14.75 -5.16
CA LYS A 28 -7.53 -15.43 -6.14
C LYS A 28 -6.08 -15.18 -5.71
N MET A 29 -5.42 -16.21 -5.26
CA MET A 29 -3.99 -16.16 -4.96
C MET A 29 -3.21 -16.31 -6.26
N ILE A 30 -2.17 -15.49 -6.43
CA ILE A 30 -1.25 -15.57 -7.55
C ILE A 30 0.09 -16.15 -7.06
N PRO A 31 0.71 -17.08 -7.80
CA PRO A 31 2.02 -17.60 -7.43
C PRO A 31 3.10 -16.56 -7.76
N VAL A 32 3.91 -16.19 -6.78
CA VAL A 32 5.11 -15.37 -6.95
C VAL A 32 6.31 -16.23 -6.58
N LYS A 33 7.24 -16.42 -7.51
CA LYS A 33 8.48 -17.16 -7.23
C LYS A 33 9.42 -16.25 -6.46
N VAL A 34 9.99 -16.75 -5.36
CA VAL A 34 10.88 -15.97 -4.48
C VAL A 34 12.13 -16.79 -4.20
N ILE A 35 13.30 -16.14 -4.28
CA ILE A 35 14.55 -16.62 -3.69
C ILE A 35 14.81 -15.78 -2.44
N ASN A 36 14.95 -16.43 -1.31
CA ASN A 36 15.37 -15.79 -0.06
C ASN A 36 16.85 -16.14 0.18
N LYS A 37 17.74 -15.17 0.02
CA LYS A 37 19.16 -15.26 0.36
C LYS A 37 19.47 -14.69 1.75
N GLY A 38 18.46 -14.06 2.38
CA GLY A 38 18.58 -13.57 3.74
C GLY A 38 18.21 -14.62 4.78
N HIS A 39 18.29 -14.23 6.05
CA HIS A 39 17.92 -15.06 7.19
C HIS A 39 16.54 -14.68 7.79
N GLN A 40 15.88 -13.65 7.25
CA GLN A 40 14.57 -13.25 7.69
C GLN A 40 13.48 -14.13 7.05
N PRO A 41 12.30 -14.32 7.70
CA PRO A 41 11.22 -15.07 7.12
C PRO A 41 10.66 -14.40 5.87
N LEU A 42 10.05 -15.18 4.98
CA LEU A 42 9.32 -14.62 3.83
C LEU A 42 8.22 -13.66 4.29
N PRO A 43 7.95 -12.57 3.53
CA PRO A 43 6.84 -11.69 3.80
C PRO A 43 5.51 -12.43 3.83
N ALA A 44 4.67 -12.12 4.80
CA ALA A 44 3.35 -12.71 4.96
C ALA A 44 2.30 -11.64 5.27
N TYR A 45 1.06 -11.90 4.87
CA TYR A 45 -0.07 -11.04 5.22
C TYR A 45 -0.40 -11.22 6.71
N ALA A 46 -0.47 -10.11 7.45
CA ALA A 46 -0.78 -10.15 8.89
C ALA A 46 -2.23 -10.61 9.16
N THR A 47 -3.15 -10.31 8.25
CA THR A 47 -4.57 -10.74 8.32
C THR A 47 -5.06 -11.18 6.93
N ALA A 48 -6.17 -11.90 6.88
CA ALA A 48 -6.77 -12.35 5.61
C ALA A 48 -7.17 -11.20 4.67
N GLN A 49 -7.36 -9.98 5.20
CA GLN A 49 -7.74 -8.81 4.41
C GLN A 49 -6.60 -7.80 4.24
N SER A 50 -5.41 -8.07 4.76
CA SER A 50 -4.25 -7.22 4.52
C SER A 50 -3.94 -7.15 3.02
N ALA A 51 -3.61 -5.96 2.53
CA ALA A 51 -3.13 -5.74 1.17
C ALA A 51 -1.59 -5.76 1.11
N GLY A 52 -0.93 -5.33 2.18
CA GLY A 52 0.52 -5.26 2.29
C GLY A 52 1.10 -6.38 3.16
N MET A 53 2.35 -6.73 2.86
CA MET A 53 3.20 -7.63 3.62
C MET A 53 4.42 -6.84 4.09
N ASP A 54 4.81 -6.97 5.37
CA ASP A 54 5.99 -6.28 5.88
C ASP A 54 7.29 -6.78 5.21
N LEU A 55 8.15 -5.84 4.82
CA LEU A 55 9.53 -6.07 4.42
C LEU A 55 10.45 -5.81 5.62
N ARG A 56 11.40 -6.72 5.85
CA ARG A 56 12.35 -6.63 6.95
C ARG A 56 13.74 -6.27 6.45
N ALA A 57 14.47 -5.52 7.25
CA ALA A 57 15.91 -5.33 7.05
C ALA A 57 16.62 -6.67 7.21
N ASN A 58 17.55 -6.96 6.31
CA ASN A 58 18.44 -8.12 6.36
C ASN A 58 19.88 -7.59 6.34
N ILE A 59 20.40 -7.27 7.52
CA ILE A 59 21.67 -6.56 7.72
C ILE A 59 22.50 -7.24 8.80
N ASP A 60 23.83 -7.21 8.65
CA ASP A 60 24.76 -7.86 9.61
C ASP A 60 25.03 -6.98 10.84
N ALA A 61 24.83 -5.67 10.72
CA ALA A 61 25.05 -4.71 11.82
C ALA A 61 24.00 -3.56 11.74
N PRO A 62 23.66 -2.95 12.87
CA PRO A 62 22.74 -1.82 12.90
C PRO A 62 23.18 -0.67 11.98
N ILE A 63 22.21 -0.06 11.28
CA ILE A 63 22.43 1.09 10.39
C ILE A 63 21.79 2.31 11.03
N THR A 64 22.59 3.36 11.26
CA THR A 64 22.07 4.67 11.69
C THR A 64 21.75 5.53 10.49
N LEU A 65 20.51 6.02 10.42
CA LEU A 65 20.07 7.07 9.49
C LEU A 65 20.04 8.41 10.23
N ARG A 66 20.94 9.31 9.89
CA ARG A 66 20.93 10.69 10.40
C ARG A 66 19.77 11.49 9.81
N PRO A 67 19.41 12.63 10.37
CA PRO A 67 18.46 13.56 9.75
C PRO A 67 18.82 13.84 8.28
N MET A 68 17.83 13.73 7.40
CA MET A 68 17.93 13.90 5.93
C MET A 68 18.84 12.86 5.23
N GLU A 69 19.39 11.89 5.95
CA GLU A 69 20.15 10.81 5.33
C GLU A 69 19.20 9.79 4.66
N ARG A 70 19.62 9.31 3.49
CA ARG A 70 18.96 8.23 2.75
C ARG A 70 19.89 7.03 2.63
N ARG A 71 19.32 5.84 2.77
CA ARG A 71 20.04 4.57 2.63
C ARG A 71 19.21 3.52 1.93
N LEU A 72 19.87 2.74 1.10
CA LEU A 72 19.29 1.54 0.51
C LEU A 72 19.52 0.37 1.47
N ILE A 73 18.42 -0.23 1.97
CA ILE A 73 18.43 -1.29 2.96
C ILE A 73 18.10 -2.63 2.29
N PRO A 74 18.97 -3.62 2.38
CA PRO A 74 18.74 -4.93 1.80
C PRO A 74 17.64 -5.70 2.55
N THR A 75 16.95 -6.59 1.83
CA THR A 75 15.94 -7.51 2.38
C THR A 75 16.32 -8.98 2.20
N GLY A 76 17.34 -9.29 1.40
CA GLY A 76 17.72 -10.65 1.02
C GLY A 76 16.75 -11.32 0.03
N LEU A 77 15.70 -10.61 -0.44
CA LEU A 77 14.62 -11.16 -1.27
C LEU A 77 14.83 -10.85 -2.75
N PHE A 78 14.65 -11.86 -3.60
CA PHE A 78 14.62 -11.77 -5.05
C PHE A 78 13.32 -12.41 -5.51
N MET A 79 12.61 -11.79 -6.47
CA MET A 79 11.31 -12.31 -6.88
C MET A 79 11.10 -12.25 -8.39
N ALA A 80 10.21 -13.11 -8.87
CA ALA A 80 9.69 -13.09 -10.22
C ALA A 80 8.16 -12.99 -10.14
N LEU A 81 7.63 -11.84 -10.50
CA LEU A 81 6.20 -11.59 -10.56
C LEU A 81 5.64 -12.17 -11.87
N PRO A 82 4.37 -12.61 -11.89
CA PRO A 82 3.68 -12.91 -13.14
C PRO A 82 3.54 -11.66 -14.01
N GLU A 83 3.49 -11.84 -15.32
CA GLU A 83 3.18 -10.77 -16.27
C GLU A 83 1.86 -10.07 -15.93
N GLY A 84 1.81 -8.74 -16.09
CA GLY A 84 0.68 -7.89 -15.72
C GLY A 84 0.56 -7.60 -14.22
N TYR A 85 1.61 -7.91 -13.44
CA TYR A 85 1.70 -7.57 -12.03
C TYR A 85 2.98 -6.81 -11.71
N GLU A 86 2.89 -5.93 -10.74
CA GLU A 86 4.01 -5.22 -10.12
C GLU A 86 4.03 -5.49 -8.60
N ALA A 87 5.17 -5.25 -7.94
CA ALA A 87 5.21 -5.09 -6.51
C ALA A 87 5.51 -3.63 -6.17
N GLN A 88 4.73 -3.06 -5.26
CA GLN A 88 4.92 -1.69 -4.79
C GLN A 88 5.50 -1.69 -3.38
N VAL A 89 6.67 -1.09 -3.23
CA VAL A 89 7.29 -0.84 -1.92
C VAL A 89 6.76 0.47 -1.37
N ARG A 90 6.07 0.40 -0.23
CA ARG A 90 5.39 1.52 0.42
C ARG A 90 5.89 1.71 1.85
N PRO A 91 5.85 2.94 2.40
CA PRO A 91 6.23 3.17 3.78
C PRO A 91 5.25 2.51 4.76
N ARG A 92 5.70 2.32 5.99
CA ARG A 92 4.85 1.93 7.11
C ARG A 92 4.38 3.18 7.86
N SER A 93 3.08 3.29 8.07
CA SER A 93 2.46 4.44 8.73
C SER A 93 3.04 4.71 10.12
N GLY A 94 3.36 3.67 10.89
CA GLY A 94 3.94 3.82 12.22
C GLY A 94 5.35 4.40 12.20
N LEU A 95 6.21 4.03 11.25
CA LEU A 95 7.54 4.61 11.09
C LEU A 95 7.45 6.06 10.60
N ALA A 96 6.58 6.33 9.63
CA ALA A 96 6.38 7.67 9.11
C ALA A 96 5.88 8.64 10.19
N LEU A 97 4.84 8.26 10.95
CA LEU A 97 4.25 9.13 11.96
C LEU A 97 5.16 9.35 13.19
N LYS A 98 5.76 8.26 13.72
CA LYS A 98 6.47 8.33 15.00
C LYS A 98 7.93 8.71 14.86
N HIS A 99 8.55 8.42 13.71
CA HIS A 99 10.00 8.54 13.53
C HIS A 99 10.38 9.35 12.28
N GLY A 100 9.43 9.83 11.48
CA GLY A 100 9.73 10.54 10.25
C GLY A 100 10.43 9.69 9.18
N ILE A 101 10.40 8.36 9.31
CA ILE A 101 11.05 7.44 8.38
C ILE A 101 10.08 7.04 7.27
N THR A 102 10.51 7.20 6.03
CA THR A 102 9.69 6.83 4.87
C THR A 102 10.52 6.21 3.75
N VAL A 103 9.84 5.67 2.76
CA VAL A 103 10.45 5.20 1.50
C VAL A 103 10.55 6.39 0.57
N LEU A 104 11.77 6.79 0.19
CA LEU A 104 12.00 8.03 -0.55
C LEU A 104 11.32 8.06 -1.92
N ASN A 105 11.33 6.93 -2.63
CA ASN A 105 10.74 6.77 -3.97
C ASN A 105 9.33 6.18 -3.94
N THR A 106 8.58 6.37 -2.85
CA THR A 106 7.26 5.74 -2.68
C THR A 106 6.21 6.24 -3.67
N PRO A 107 5.40 5.33 -4.25
CA PRO A 107 5.54 3.88 -4.23
C PRO A 107 6.70 3.39 -5.09
N GLY A 108 7.65 2.65 -4.51
CA GLY A 108 8.76 2.06 -5.25
C GLY A 108 8.25 0.91 -6.12
N THR A 109 8.47 0.97 -7.42
CA THR A 109 7.98 -0.02 -8.38
C THR A 109 9.01 -1.15 -8.55
N ILE A 110 8.55 -2.39 -8.47
CA ILE A 110 9.29 -3.60 -8.81
C ILE A 110 8.57 -4.26 -9.99
N ASP A 111 9.20 -4.22 -11.13
CA ASP A 111 8.67 -4.75 -12.38
C ASP A 111 8.66 -6.29 -12.42
N ALA A 112 7.79 -6.88 -13.24
CA ALA A 112 7.66 -8.33 -13.34
C ALA A 112 8.93 -9.01 -13.83
N ASP A 113 9.74 -8.34 -14.64
CA ASP A 113 11.00 -8.83 -15.21
C ASP A 113 12.25 -8.44 -14.39
N TYR A 114 12.10 -7.68 -13.30
CA TYR A 114 13.20 -7.40 -12.39
C TYR A 114 13.67 -8.68 -11.68
N ARG A 115 14.99 -8.91 -11.63
CA ARG A 115 15.59 -10.09 -10.99
C ARG A 115 16.64 -9.75 -9.94
N GLY A 116 16.86 -8.46 -9.68
CA GLY A 116 17.72 -8.00 -8.60
C GLY A 116 17.11 -8.20 -7.22
N GLU A 117 17.88 -7.89 -6.20
CA GLU A 117 17.39 -7.88 -4.82
C GLU A 117 16.34 -6.78 -4.62
N VAL A 118 15.25 -7.10 -3.94
CA VAL A 118 14.29 -6.11 -3.47
C VAL A 118 14.91 -5.36 -2.31
N MET A 119 15.30 -4.13 -2.54
CA MET A 119 15.88 -3.25 -1.52
C MET A 119 14.93 -2.09 -1.21
N VAL A 120 15.02 -1.55 0.00
CA VAL A 120 14.17 -0.44 0.46
C VAL A 120 14.99 0.83 0.58
N LEU A 121 14.68 1.86 -0.21
CA LEU A 121 15.31 3.16 -0.13
C LEU A 121 14.64 4.00 0.96
N LEU A 122 15.20 4.00 2.17
CA LEU A 122 14.70 4.80 3.30
C LEU A 122 15.32 6.19 3.33
N ILE A 123 14.56 7.14 3.86
CA ILE A 123 15.02 8.48 4.24
C ILE A 123 14.49 8.82 5.63
N ASN A 124 15.30 9.56 6.40
CA ASN A 124 14.92 10.10 7.70
C ASN A 124 14.59 11.60 7.59
N PHE A 125 13.31 11.95 7.69
CA PHE A 125 12.81 13.33 7.72
C PHE A 125 12.66 13.89 9.13
N SER A 126 13.08 13.15 10.18
CA SER A 126 13.09 13.68 11.54
C SER A 126 14.36 14.48 11.82
N ASP A 127 14.42 15.07 12.99
CA ASP A 127 15.56 15.84 13.50
C ASP A 127 16.51 15.03 14.39
N THR A 128 16.24 13.72 14.54
CA THR A 128 17.02 12.80 15.37
C THR A 128 17.50 11.59 14.57
N ASP A 129 18.59 10.99 15.02
CA ASP A 129 19.10 9.75 14.44
C ASP A 129 18.09 8.62 14.62
N PHE A 130 17.93 7.81 13.59
CA PHE A 130 17.13 6.58 13.62
C PHE A 130 18.00 5.37 13.37
N VAL A 131 17.98 4.40 14.29
CA VAL A 131 18.75 3.16 14.17
C VAL A 131 17.85 2.06 13.63
N ILE A 132 18.28 1.44 12.55
CA ILE A 132 17.65 0.25 11.96
C ILE A 132 18.42 -0.96 12.43
N ASN A 133 17.74 -1.91 13.09
CA ASN A 133 18.31 -3.18 13.50
C ASN A 133 17.90 -4.28 12.51
N ASP A 134 18.69 -5.39 12.53
CA ASP A 134 18.35 -6.56 11.74
C ASP A 134 16.94 -7.10 12.07
N GLY A 135 16.21 -7.54 11.06
CA GLY A 135 14.86 -8.09 11.20
C GLY A 135 13.77 -7.04 11.45
N GLU A 136 14.09 -5.76 11.62
CA GLU A 136 13.08 -4.72 11.76
C GLU A 136 12.23 -4.57 10.50
N ARG A 137 10.94 -4.33 10.69
CA ARG A 137 9.98 -4.09 9.61
C ARG A 137 10.11 -2.65 9.14
N ILE A 138 10.78 -2.44 8.00
CA ILE A 138 11.18 -1.13 7.48
C ILE A 138 10.23 -0.56 6.42
N ALA A 139 9.48 -1.41 5.73
CA ALA A 139 8.53 -1.05 4.68
C ALA A 139 7.43 -2.10 4.61
N GLN A 140 6.49 -1.91 3.69
CA GLN A 140 5.52 -2.93 3.29
C GLN A 140 5.48 -3.06 1.77
N MET A 141 5.19 -4.27 1.29
CA MET A 141 5.07 -4.58 -0.13
C MET A 141 3.63 -4.93 -0.46
N VAL A 142 3.11 -4.36 -1.55
CA VAL A 142 1.78 -4.65 -2.10
C VAL A 142 1.96 -5.21 -3.50
N ILE A 143 1.37 -6.38 -3.79
CA ILE A 143 1.31 -6.92 -5.14
C ILE A 143 0.06 -6.35 -5.81
N ALA A 144 0.24 -5.68 -6.94
CA ALA A 144 -0.82 -5.04 -7.69
C ALA A 144 -0.83 -5.51 -9.15
N ARG A 145 -2.00 -5.47 -9.76
CA ARG A 145 -2.15 -5.63 -11.21
C ARG A 145 -1.99 -4.26 -11.85
N HIS A 146 -1.38 -4.21 -13.03
CA HIS A 146 -1.27 -2.98 -13.81
C HIS A 146 -1.74 -3.20 -15.24
N GLU A 147 -2.08 -2.11 -15.91
CA GLU A 147 -2.34 -2.06 -17.35
C GLU A 147 -1.13 -1.45 -18.05
N THR A 148 -0.92 -1.83 -19.31
CA THR A 148 0.10 -1.24 -20.17
C THR A 148 -0.57 -0.27 -21.14
N ALA A 149 -0.15 0.99 -21.11
CA ALA A 149 -0.68 2.01 -22.00
C ALA A 149 0.03 1.98 -23.36
N ASP A 150 -0.76 2.08 -24.43
CA ASP A 150 -0.29 2.39 -25.77
C ASP A 150 -0.63 3.85 -26.07
N PHE A 151 0.40 4.70 -26.20
CA PHE A 151 0.21 6.12 -26.43
C PHE A 151 -0.07 6.41 -27.91
N VAL A 152 -1.24 6.98 -28.19
CA VAL A 152 -1.61 7.48 -29.52
C VAL A 152 -1.50 9.00 -29.51
N GLU A 153 -0.56 9.54 -30.27
CA GLU A 153 -0.38 10.97 -30.41
C GLU A 153 -1.55 11.58 -31.22
N VAL A 154 -2.20 12.58 -30.66
CA VAL A 154 -3.31 13.30 -31.28
C VAL A 154 -3.07 14.81 -31.20
N SER A 155 -3.65 15.56 -32.10
CA SER A 155 -3.53 17.04 -32.11
C SER A 155 -4.51 17.74 -31.17
N VAL A 156 -5.59 17.06 -30.77
CA VAL A 156 -6.67 17.61 -29.93
C VAL A 156 -7.19 16.50 -29.00
N LEU A 157 -7.43 16.84 -27.76
CA LEU A 157 -8.12 15.97 -26.79
C LEU A 157 -9.60 16.38 -26.70
N ASP A 158 -10.44 15.43 -26.29
CA ASP A 158 -11.86 15.66 -26.03
C ASP A 158 -12.06 16.73 -24.96
N GLU A 159 -13.11 17.54 -25.12
CA GLU A 159 -13.53 18.50 -24.09
C GLU A 159 -14.20 17.77 -22.92
N THR A 160 -13.90 18.22 -21.69
CA THR A 160 -14.52 17.70 -20.47
C THR A 160 -15.00 18.86 -19.59
N GLU A 161 -15.96 18.61 -18.70
CA GLU A 161 -16.43 19.60 -17.72
C GLU A 161 -15.28 20.17 -16.86
N ARG A 162 -14.28 19.37 -16.53
CA ARG A 162 -13.10 19.80 -15.78
C ARG A 162 -12.12 20.62 -16.64
N GLY A 163 -12.02 20.35 -17.92
CA GLY A 163 -11.07 20.97 -18.85
C GLY A 163 -9.61 20.90 -18.32
N ALA A 164 -8.90 22.01 -18.39
CA ALA A 164 -7.52 22.13 -17.91
C ALA A 164 -7.37 22.39 -16.39
N GLY A 165 -8.47 22.33 -15.62
CA GLY A 165 -8.47 22.62 -14.18
C GLY A 165 -7.63 21.61 -13.37
N GLY A 166 -6.55 22.10 -12.71
CA GLY A 166 -5.67 21.34 -11.83
C GLY A 166 -5.33 22.12 -10.55
N TYR A 167 -4.45 21.59 -9.72
CA TYR A 167 -3.84 22.27 -8.55
C TYR A 167 -4.83 23.03 -7.65
N GLY A 168 -5.91 22.39 -7.25
CA GLY A 168 -6.91 23.00 -6.37
C GLY A 168 -8.10 23.63 -7.10
N HIS A 169 -8.34 23.26 -8.36
CA HIS A 169 -9.48 23.72 -9.17
C HIS A 169 -10.83 23.62 -8.44
N THR A 170 -11.03 22.62 -7.58
CA THR A 170 -12.25 22.44 -6.79
C THR A 170 -12.29 23.27 -5.50
N GLY A 171 -11.25 24.07 -5.22
CA GLY A 171 -11.13 24.88 -4.00
C GLY A 171 -10.79 24.05 -2.75
N VAL A 172 -10.74 24.75 -1.61
CA VAL A 172 -10.46 24.17 -0.28
C VAL A 172 -11.72 24.02 0.56
N LYS A 173 -12.90 24.45 0.05
CA LYS A 173 -14.21 24.38 0.73
C LYS A 173 -15.27 23.92 -0.24
#